data_ae55ca370c750a01eb0c0091301755cf
#
_entry.id   ae55ca370c750a01eb0c0091301755cf
#
_cell.length_a   1.000
_cell.length_b   1.000
_cell.length_c   1.000
_cell.angle_alpha   90.00
_cell.angle_beta   90.00
_cell.angle_gamma   90.00
#
_symmetry.space_group_name_H-M   'P 1'
#
loop_
_entity.id
_entity.type
_entity.pdbx_description
1 polymer ?
#
loop_
_entity_poly.entity_id
_entity_poly.type
_entity_poly.pdbx_seq_one_letter_code
_entity_poly.pdbx_strand_id
1 'polypeptide(L)'
;IERRAGDVVTEEKLTRIDRALDERLARLDRLALEARRPGLAPERRDAKAGASEHKAAFEAYIRSGETAGLRSLETRAMSVGSGPDGGYLAPPEIETTVTQRLAALSPIRAIAGVRQVSGATFKRPFAKTGPATGWVGEAAARAQTDSPVLAEQVFPAMELYAMPAATQTLIDDAAVDLESWIAGEVETVFAEQEGAAFVSGDGVNKPTGFLTQTLVANGAWEWGKIGFTVTGAASAFPEDDPADVLFDLIYALKAGFRQNGRFVMNRKTQAVVRKMKDASGAYVWSPPAQAGGTAGLFTFPVTEAEDMPDIGAGTTPIAFGDFRRGYLVVDRLGLRILRDPYSAK
;
A
#
# COMPACT_ATOMS: atom_id res chain seq x y z
N ILE A 1 -19.08 -75.69 -24.58
CA ILE A 1 -18.39 -74.86 -23.55
C ILE A 1 -18.26 -73.45 -24.12
N GLU A 2 -19.32 -72.64 -24.00
CA GLU A 2 -19.30 -71.25 -24.39
C GLU A 2 -18.79 -70.44 -23.20
N ARG A 3 -17.50 -70.04 -23.21
CA ARG A 3 -17.05 -68.86 -22.40
C ARG A 3 -17.65 -67.66 -23.05
N ARG A 4 -18.55 -67.00 -22.34
CA ARG A 4 -19.25 -65.82 -22.83
C ARG A 4 -18.26 -64.69 -23.12
N ALA A 5 -18.37 -64.09 -24.29
CA ALA A 5 -17.56 -62.93 -24.70
C ALA A 5 -17.57 -61.77 -23.70
N GLY A 6 -18.48 -61.76 -22.73
CA GLY A 6 -18.52 -60.81 -21.63
C GLY A 6 -17.40 -60.95 -20.62
N ASP A 7 -16.88 -62.15 -20.38
CA ASP A 7 -15.83 -62.37 -19.38
C ASP A 7 -14.45 -61.87 -19.84
N VAL A 8 -14.19 -61.98 -21.15
CA VAL A 8 -12.93 -61.50 -21.76
C VAL A 8 -12.85 -59.95 -21.74
N VAL A 9 -13.97 -59.29 -21.96
CA VAL A 9 -14.05 -57.81 -21.93
C VAL A 9 -13.89 -57.28 -20.51
N THR A 10 -14.33 -58.02 -19.50
CA THR A 10 -14.14 -57.64 -18.08
C THR A 10 -12.71 -57.89 -17.63
N GLU A 11 -12.05 -58.96 -18.03
CA GLU A 11 -10.64 -59.21 -17.75
C GLU A 11 -9.72 -58.18 -18.42
N GLU A 12 -9.98 -57.81 -19.69
CA GLU A 12 -9.23 -56.72 -20.33
C GLU A 12 -9.42 -55.37 -19.66
N LYS A 13 -10.59 -55.07 -19.18
CA LYS A 13 -10.86 -53.82 -18.42
C LYS A 13 -10.15 -53.82 -17.08
N LEU A 14 -10.16 -54.94 -16.36
CA LEU A 14 -9.44 -55.11 -15.10
C LEU A 14 -7.92 -54.94 -15.27
N THR A 15 -7.34 -55.61 -16.28
CA THR A 15 -5.92 -55.45 -16.58
C THR A 15 -5.51 -54.03 -17.00
N ARG A 16 -6.39 -53.29 -17.68
CA ARG A 16 -6.18 -51.88 -17.98
C ARG A 16 -6.24 -51.01 -16.72
N ILE A 17 -7.16 -51.28 -15.81
CA ILE A 17 -7.29 -50.57 -14.53
C ILE A 17 -6.07 -50.85 -13.65
N ASP A 18 -5.64 -52.09 -13.55
CA ASP A 18 -4.44 -52.47 -12.77
C ASP A 18 -3.18 -51.82 -13.32
N ARG A 19 -2.99 -51.80 -14.64
CA ARG A 19 -1.86 -51.11 -15.25
C ARG A 19 -1.89 -49.59 -15.01
N ALA A 20 -3.08 -48.96 -15.06
CA ALA A 20 -3.24 -47.54 -14.78
C ALA A 20 -3.04 -47.22 -13.30
N LEU A 21 -3.37 -48.13 -12.40
CA LEU A 21 -3.09 -48.02 -10.96
C LEU A 21 -1.60 -48.13 -10.67
N ASP A 22 -0.92 -49.13 -11.28
CA ASP A 22 0.52 -49.28 -11.12
C ASP A 22 1.31 -48.08 -11.66
N GLU A 23 0.91 -47.52 -12.80
CA GLU A 23 1.51 -46.29 -13.34
C GLU A 23 1.31 -45.09 -12.40
N ARG A 24 0.13 -44.99 -11.79
CA ARG A 24 -0.14 -43.92 -10.79
C ARG A 24 0.64 -44.11 -9.51
N LEU A 25 0.75 -45.34 -9.01
CA LEU A 25 1.58 -45.67 -7.83
C LEU A 25 3.04 -45.38 -8.10
N ALA A 26 3.59 -45.79 -9.23
CA ALA A 26 4.97 -45.51 -9.62
C ALA A 26 5.23 -43.98 -9.76
N ARG A 27 4.23 -43.22 -10.21
CA ARG A 27 4.31 -41.74 -10.27
C ARG A 27 4.29 -41.11 -8.89
N LEU A 28 3.45 -41.60 -7.98
CA LEU A 28 3.41 -41.16 -6.59
C LEU A 28 4.70 -41.49 -5.83
N ASP A 29 5.27 -42.71 -6.07
CA ASP A 29 6.54 -43.08 -5.48
C ASP A 29 7.70 -42.22 -5.99
N ARG A 30 7.71 -41.83 -7.27
CA ARG A 30 8.70 -40.89 -7.81
C ARG A 30 8.56 -39.52 -7.17
N LEU A 31 7.32 -38.98 -7.02
CA LEU A 31 7.06 -37.71 -6.35
C LEU A 31 7.43 -37.75 -4.86
N ALA A 32 7.19 -38.88 -4.19
CA ALA A 32 7.58 -39.09 -2.80
C ALA A 32 9.12 -39.22 -2.64
N LEU A 33 9.81 -39.81 -3.60
CA LEU A 33 11.28 -39.85 -3.66
C LEU A 33 11.88 -38.46 -3.97
N GLU A 34 11.25 -37.69 -4.85
CA GLU A 34 11.65 -36.32 -5.14
C GLU A 34 11.41 -35.41 -3.94
N ALA A 35 10.30 -35.60 -3.20
CA ALA A 35 10.02 -34.87 -1.96
C ALA A 35 10.97 -35.26 -0.79
N ARG A 36 11.54 -36.47 -0.82
CA ARG A 36 12.54 -36.92 0.16
C ARG A 36 13.98 -36.58 -0.22
N ARG A 37 14.24 -36.14 -1.47
CA ARG A 37 15.57 -35.62 -1.80
C ARG A 37 15.80 -34.36 -0.99
N PRO A 38 16.82 -34.28 -0.11
CA PRO A 38 17.21 -33.02 0.52
C PRO A 38 17.55 -32.07 -0.62
N GLY A 39 16.78 -31.00 -0.73
CA GLY A 39 17.04 -29.99 -1.76
C GLY A 39 18.46 -29.48 -1.60
N LEU A 40 19.27 -29.67 -2.62
CA LEU A 40 20.56 -29.00 -2.78
C LEU A 40 20.29 -27.50 -3.05
N ALA A 41 19.73 -26.82 -2.06
CA ALA A 41 19.66 -25.36 -2.03
C ALA A 41 20.26 -24.91 -0.69
N PRO A 42 21.57 -24.72 -0.59
CA PRO A 42 22.21 -24.17 0.59
C PRO A 42 21.70 -22.78 0.92
N GLU A 43 21.32 -21.97 -0.07
CA GLU A 43 20.97 -20.57 0.07
C GLU A 43 19.74 -20.29 0.98
N ARG A 44 18.72 -21.18 1.03
CA ARG A 44 17.54 -20.94 1.89
C ARG A 44 17.75 -21.25 3.37
N ARG A 45 18.64 -22.18 3.70
CA ARG A 45 18.98 -22.50 5.10
C ARG A 45 19.89 -21.43 5.69
N ASP A 46 20.85 -20.95 4.90
CA ASP A 46 21.78 -19.92 5.35
C ASP A 46 21.11 -18.56 5.52
N ALA A 47 20.16 -18.20 4.64
CA ALA A 47 19.37 -16.98 4.76
C ALA A 47 18.48 -16.96 6.02
N LYS A 48 17.86 -18.12 6.37
CA LYS A 48 17.00 -18.22 7.56
C LYS A 48 17.81 -18.27 8.85
N ALA A 49 18.99 -18.88 8.84
CA ALA A 49 19.91 -18.88 9.95
C ALA A 49 20.51 -17.49 10.18
N GLY A 50 20.94 -16.80 9.10
CA GLY A 50 21.45 -15.43 9.17
C GLY A 50 20.43 -14.41 9.67
N ALA A 51 19.15 -14.53 9.26
CA ALA A 51 18.06 -13.69 9.76
C ALA A 51 17.83 -13.90 11.28
N SER A 52 17.91 -15.13 11.75
CA SER A 52 17.79 -15.46 13.19
C SER A 52 18.96 -14.92 14.01
N GLU A 53 20.19 -15.00 13.49
CA GLU A 53 21.39 -14.44 14.14
C GLU A 53 21.32 -12.90 14.19
N HIS A 54 20.89 -12.26 13.13
CA HIS A 54 20.73 -10.81 13.07
C HIS A 54 19.66 -10.32 14.06
N LYS A 55 18.53 -11.03 14.19
CA LYS A 55 17.49 -10.74 15.15
C LYS A 55 18.00 -10.84 16.58
N ALA A 56 18.69 -11.92 16.93
CA ALA A 56 19.25 -12.12 18.27
C ALA A 56 20.30 -11.07 18.62
N ALA A 57 21.18 -10.70 17.69
CA ALA A 57 22.16 -9.65 17.88
C ALA A 57 21.51 -8.25 18.04
N PHE A 58 20.42 -8.00 17.31
CA PHE A 58 19.66 -6.76 17.40
C PHE A 58 18.89 -6.65 18.74
N GLU A 59 18.28 -7.72 19.20
CA GLU A 59 17.66 -7.79 20.53
C GLU A 59 18.68 -7.55 21.67
N ALA A 60 19.87 -8.14 21.57
CA ALA A 60 20.96 -7.88 22.51
C ALA A 60 21.40 -6.41 22.49
N TYR A 61 21.48 -5.81 21.31
CA TYR A 61 21.80 -4.38 21.18
C TYR A 61 20.76 -3.49 21.86
N ILE A 62 19.46 -3.75 21.65
CA ILE A 62 18.40 -2.95 22.28
C ILE A 62 18.44 -3.10 23.79
N ARG A 63 18.61 -4.31 24.34
CA ARG A 63 18.60 -4.56 25.79
C ARG A 63 19.86 -4.07 26.50
N SER A 64 21.02 -4.48 26.02
CA SER A 64 22.31 -4.25 26.72
C SER A 64 23.21 -3.21 26.07
N GLY A 65 22.90 -2.80 24.82
CA GLY A 65 23.80 -1.95 24.03
C GLY A 65 24.98 -2.70 23.40
N GLU A 66 24.94 -4.04 23.33
CA GLU A 66 26.01 -4.86 22.77
C GLU A 66 26.06 -4.74 21.24
N THR A 67 27.11 -4.15 20.72
CA THR A 67 27.26 -3.88 19.27
C THR A 67 28.10 -4.92 18.53
N ALA A 68 28.82 -5.80 19.26
CA ALA A 68 29.78 -6.72 18.66
C ALA A 68 29.14 -7.70 17.65
N GLY A 69 27.98 -8.24 18.00
CA GLY A 69 27.22 -9.14 17.12
C GLY A 69 26.78 -8.47 15.83
N LEU A 70 26.20 -7.28 15.90
CA LEU A 70 25.72 -6.52 14.73
C LEU A 70 26.88 -6.08 13.83
N ARG A 71 27.98 -5.58 14.38
CA ARG A 71 29.17 -5.23 13.58
C ARG A 71 29.74 -6.41 12.82
N SER A 72 29.76 -7.61 13.43
CA SER A 72 30.26 -8.80 12.76
C SER A 72 29.36 -9.22 11.59
N LEU A 73 28.06 -9.06 11.69
CA LEU A 73 27.09 -9.36 10.66
C LEU A 73 27.12 -8.34 9.51
N GLU A 74 27.24 -7.06 9.83
CA GLU A 74 27.39 -6.00 8.82
C GLU A 74 28.69 -6.14 8.02
N THR A 75 29.80 -6.50 8.68
CA THR A 75 31.06 -6.78 7.99
C THR A 75 30.94 -7.96 7.02
N ARG A 76 30.17 -9.00 7.36
CA ARG A 76 29.91 -10.15 6.48
C ARG A 76 28.99 -9.78 5.30
N ALA A 77 28.00 -8.91 5.50
CA ALA A 77 27.02 -8.52 4.49
C ALA A 77 27.57 -7.52 3.47
N MET A 78 28.79 -7.01 3.62
CA MET A 78 29.38 -5.96 2.77
C MET A 78 28.45 -4.77 2.49
N SER A 79 27.56 -4.42 3.43
CA SER A 79 26.70 -3.27 3.28
C SER A 79 27.45 -1.99 3.65
N VAL A 80 27.72 -1.20 2.64
CA VAL A 80 28.31 0.14 2.75
C VAL A 80 27.25 1.05 3.36
N GLY A 81 27.40 1.46 4.62
CA GLY A 81 26.63 2.60 5.09
C GLY A 81 26.13 2.65 6.51
N SER A 82 26.64 1.89 7.47
CA SER A 82 26.38 2.15 8.87
C SER A 82 27.66 2.58 9.58
N GLY A 83 27.73 3.85 9.92
CA GLY A 83 28.68 4.37 10.86
C GLY A 83 28.13 4.30 12.28
N PRO A 84 28.97 4.38 13.32
CA PRO A 84 28.56 4.37 14.71
C PRO A 84 27.55 5.49 15.07
N ASP A 85 27.46 6.52 14.27
CA ASP A 85 26.58 7.67 14.49
C ASP A 85 25.19 7.57 13.81
N GLY A 86 24.94 6.53 12.99
CA GLY A 86 23.72 6.39 12.19
C GLY A 86 22.72 5.31 12.64
N GLY A 87 22.98 4.63 13.77
CA GLY A 87 22.14 3.50 14.23
C GLY A 87 22.29 2.24 13.39
N TYR A 88 21.71 1.15 13.85
CA TYR A 88 21.72 -0.15 13.18
C TYR A 88 20.44 -0.40 12.43
N LEU A 89 20.53 -1.02 11.26
CA LEU A 89 19.37 -1.45 10.48
C LEU A 89 18.56 -2.50 11.26
N ALA A 90 17.25 -2.31 11.30
CA ALA A 90 16.34 -3.29 11.88
C ALA A 90 16.35 -4.59 11.05
N PRO A 91 16.14 -5.76 11.67
CA PRO A 91 15.93 -7.01 10.95
C PRO A 91 14.80 -6.90 9.93
N PRO A 92 14.89 -7.57 8.75
CA PRO A 92 13.85 -7.50 7.72
C PRO A 92 12.46 -7.92 8.19
N GLU A 93 12.39 -8.78 9.21
CA GLU A 93 11.13 -9.23 9.81
C GLU A 93 10.43 -8.09 10.56
N ILE A 94 11.19 -7.29 11.30
CA ILE A 94 10.68 -6.11 12.02
C ILE A 94 10.24 -5.04 11.02
N GLU A 95 11.07 -4.75 10.02
CA GLU A 95 10.74 -3.79 8.96
C GLU A 95 9.45 -4.19 8.23
N THR A 96 9.30 -5.48 7.89
CA THR A 96 8.09 -6.00 7.25
C THR A 96 6.86 -5.85 8.14
N THR A 97 7.00 -6.15 9.43
CA THR A 97 5.90 -6.03 10.40
C THR A 97 5.46 -4.57 10.55
N VAL A 98 6.43 -3.65 10.72
CA VAL A 98 6.16 -2.20 10.80
C VAL A 98 5.46 -1.71 9.52
N THR A 99 5.97 -2.06 8.35
CA THR A 99 5.37 -1.65 7.07
C THR A 99 3.94 -2.19 6.90
N GLN A 100 3.68 -3.44 7.31
CA GLN A 100 2.33 -4.02 7.25
C GLN A 100 1.36 -3.33 8.21
N ARG A 101 1.79 -3.00 9.42
CA ARG A 101 0.97 -2.28 10.40
C ARG A 101 0.73 -0.82 9.97
N LEU A 102 1.75 -0.13 9.45
CA LEU A 102 1.57 1.19 8.85
C LEU A 102 0.53 1.17 7.72
N ALA A 103 0.56 0.15 6.86
CA ALA A 103 -0.43 -0.02 5.80
C ALA A 103 -1.84 -0.30 6.34
N ALA A 104 -1.96 -0.95 7.49
CA ALA A 104 -3.24 -1.23 8.13
C ALA A 104 -3.81 0.01 8.87
N LEU A 105 -2.94 0.84 9.45
CA LEU A 105 -3.33 2.03 10.22
C LEU A 105 -3.52 3.27 9.34
N SER A 106 -2.72 3.44 8.28
CA SER A 106 -2.81 4.59 7.36
C SER A 106 -3.77 4.31 6.21
N PRO A 107 -4.99 4.88 6.23
CA PRO A 107 -6.00 4.62 5.20
C PRO A 107 -5.56 5.07 3.81
N ILE A 108 -4.77 6.13 3.70
CA ILE A 108 -4.26 6.62 2.42
C ILE A 108 -3.19 5.67 1.85
N ARG A 109 -2.28 5.17 2.69
CA ARG A 109 -1.26 4.18 2.27
C ARG A 109 -1.91 2.89 1.75
N ALA A 110 -3.00 2.44 2.38
CA ALA A 110 -3.73 1.24 1.97
C ALA A 110 -4.32 1.32 0.54
N ILE A 111 -4.63 2.53 0.07
CA ILE A 111 -5.28 2.75 -1.23
C ILE A 111 -4.34 3.31 -2.29
N ALA A 112 -3.24 3.94 -1.90
CA ALA A 112 -2.23 4.52 -2.78
C ALA A 112 -1.37 3.46 -3.49
N GLY A 113 -0.64 3.87 -4.51
CA GLY A 113 0.45 3.06 -5.06
C GLY A 113 1.67 3.16 -4.15
N VAL A 114 2.21 2.02 -3.71
CA VAL A 114 3.42 2.00 -2.87
C VAL A 114 4.59 1.43 -3.66
N ARG A 115 5.76 2.05 -3.57
CA ARG A 115 6.99 1.60 -4.20
C ARG A 115 8.18 1.72 -3.26
N GLN A 116 8.92 0.64 -3.10
CA GLN A 116 10.15 0.63 -2.33
C GLN A 116 11.36 0.98 -3.21
N VAL A 117 12.27 1.80 -2.67
CA VAL A 117 13.50 2.23 -3.34
C VAL A 117 14.68 2.22 -2.36
N SER A 118 15.89 2.03 -2.86
CA SER A 118 17.11 2.08 -2.06
C SER A 118 17.78 3.46 -2.05
N GLY A 119 17.50 4.29 -3.07
CA GLY A 119 18.11 5.62 -3.22
C GLY A 119 17.38 6.71 -2.43
N ALA A 120 18.06 7.83 -2.19
CA ALA A 120 17.48 9.00 -1.52
C ALA A 120 16.45 9.74 -2.39
N THR A 121 16.44 9.52 -3.70
CA THR A 121 15.54 10.17 -4.63
C THR A 121 15.11 9.18 -5.69
N PHE A 122 13.82 9.08 -5.91
CA PHE A 122 13.25 8.30 -7.01
C PHE A 122 12.80 9.26 -8.12
N LYS A 123 13.16 8.97 -9.37
CA LYS A 123 12.79 9.74 -10.54
C LYS A 123 11.96 8.87 -11.48
N ARG A 124 10.80 9.37 -11.86
CA ARG A 124 9.89 8.68 -12.77
C ARG A 124 9.65 9.51 -14.01
N PRO A 125 10.09 9.06 -15.21
CA PRO A 125 9.69 9.69 -16.46
C PRO A 125 8.21 9.36 -16.77
N PHE A 126 7.48 10.32 -17.29
CA PHE A 126 6.12 10.15 -17.81
C PHE A 126 5.91 10.98 -19.05
N ALA A 127 4.99 10.54 -19.91
CA ALA A 127 4.59 11.30 -21.07
C ALA A 127 3.48 12.30 -20.66
N LYS A 128 3.77 13.59 -20.76
CA LYS A 128 2.79 14.66 -20.52
C LYS A 128 1.73 14.68 -21.62
N THR A 129 2.17 14.49 -22.87
CA THR A 129 1.30 14.35 -24.04
C THR A 129 1.68 13.07 -24.76
N GLY A 130 0.69 12.29 -25.18
CA GLY A 130 0.92 11.15 -26.06
C GLY A 130 1.33 11.60 -27.47
N PRO A 131 1.78 10.68 -28.35
CA PRO A 131 2.04 11.01 -29.75
C PRO A 131 0.72 11.48 -30.40
N ALA A 132 0.79 12.54 -31.17
CA ALA A 132 -0.35 12.97 -31.96
C ALA A 132 -0.63 11.95 -33.08
N THR A 133 -1.91 11.64 -33.28
CA THR A 133 -2.35 10.71 -34.33
C THR A 133 -3.33 11.40 -35.25
N GLY A 134 -3.34 11.04 -36.53
CA GLY A 134 -4.25 11.58 -37.53
C GLY A 134 -4.78 10.49 -38.44
N TRP A 135 -6.02 10.65 -38.90
CA TRP A 135 -6.58 9.83 -39.94
C TRP A 135 -6.14 10.38 -41.30
N VAL A 136 -5.80 9.51 -42.25
CA VAL A 136 -5.39 9.88 -43.59
C VAL A 136 -6.14 9.05 -44.62
N GLY A 137 -6.63 9.69 -45.68
CA GLY A 137 -7.22 9.00 -46.82
C GLY A 137 -6.17 8.28 -47.66
N GLU A 138 -6.59 7.32 -48.47
CA GLU A 138 -5.72 6.40 -49.22
C GLU A 138 -4.69 7.16 -50.12
N ALA A 139 -5.08 8.30 -50.69
CA ALA A 139 -4.24 9.09 -51.59
C ALA A 139 -3.66 10.39 -50.96
N ALA A 140 -3.92 10.63 -49.66
CA ALA A 140 -3.45 11.84 -48.99
C ALA A 140 -2.04 11.71 -48.42
N ALA A 141 -1.27 12.80 -48.47
CA ALA A 141 0.06 12.86 -47.86
C ALA A 141 -0.06 12.76 -46.29
N ARG A 142 0.83 11.99 -45.68
CA ARG A 142 0.95 11.89 -44.22
C ARG A 142 1.79 13.04 -43.71
N ALA A 143 1.18 13.94 -42.93
CA ALA A 143 1.89 15.00 -42.24
C ALA A 143 2.64 14.43 -41.04
N GLN A 144 3.79 15.00 -40.71
CA GLN A 144 4.50 14.66 -39.47
C GLN A 144 3.62 15.05 -38.28
N THR A 145 3.46 14.13 -37.35
CA THR A 145 2.73 14.36 -36.10
C THR A 145 3.68 14.75 -34.97
N ASP A 146 3.19 15.49 -33.98
CA ASP A 146 3.98 15.93 -32.83
C ASP A 146 4.50 14.73 -32.04
N SER A 147 5.75 14.82 -31.61
CA SER A 147 6.39 13.84 -30.73
C SER A 147 5.87 13.96 -29.29
N PRO A 148 5.82 12.87 -28.54
CA PRO A 148 5.41 12.92 -27.14
C PRO A 148 6.37 13.77 -26.31
N VAL A 149 5.83 14.65 -25.47
CA VAL A 149 6.60 15.43 -24.51
C VAL A 149 6.79 14.60 -23.25
N LEU A 150 8.04 14.28 -22.94
CA LEU A 150 8.43 13.59 -21.71
C LEU A 150 8.73 14.62 -20.62
N ALA A 151 8.23 14.36 -19.41
CA ALA A 151 8.58 15.09 -18.21
C ALA A 151 9.07 14.10 -17.14
N GLU A 152 9.83 14.59 -16.18
CA GLU A 152 10.35 13.80 -15.06
C GLU A 152 9.69 14.27 -13.77
N GLN A 153 9.13 13.33 -13.01
CA GLN A 153 8.65 13.58 -11.66
C GLN A 153 9.67 13.04 -10.68
N VAL A 154 10.05 13.90 -9.73
CA VAL A 154 11.05 13.62 -8.72
C VAL A 154 10.38 13.39 -7.37
N PHE A 155 10.71 12.30 -6.70
CA PHE A 155 10.23 11.92 -5.38
C PHE A 155 11.42 11.87 -4.42
N PRO A 156 11.70 12.93 -3.65
CA PRO A 156 12.70 12.90 -2.60
C PRO A 156 12.20 12.05 -1.44
N ALA A 157 13.04 11.16 -0.90
CA ALA A 157 12.73 10.45 0.33
C ALA A 157 12.88 11.41 1.53
N MET A 158 11.83 11.55 2.32
CA MET A 158 11.81 12.32 3.55
C MET A 158 12.05 11.40 4.74
N GLU A 159 12.55 11.92 5.84
CA GLU A 159 12.85 11.17 7.04
C GLU A 159 11.82 11.47 8.13
N LEU A 160 11.22 10.41 8.67
CA LEU A 160 10.35 10.47 9.84
C LEU A 160 11.09 9.81 11.00
N TYR A 161 11.15 10.47 12.16
CA TYR A 161 11.83 9.95 13.32
C TYR A 161 10.97 10.02 14.58
N ALA A 162 11.21 9.11 15.51
CA ALA A 162 10.69 9.14 16.87
C ALA A 162 11.83 8.92 17.85
N MET A 163 11.80 9.61 18.98
CA MET A 163 12.81 9.51 20.02
C MET A 163 12.16 9.30 21.39
N PRO A 164 11.57 8.10 21.62
CA PRO A 164 11.01 7.77 22.92
C PRO A 164 12.12 7.63 23.96
N ALA A 165 11.88 8.13 25.16
CA ALA A 165 12.80 7.96 26.29
C ALA A 165 12.19 6.98 27.30
N ALA A 166 12.98 5.98 27.71
CA ALA A 166 12.64 5.06 28.77
C ALA A 166 13.74 5.07 29.85
N THR A 167 13.36 4.95 31.12
CA THR A 167 14.33 4.85 32.20
C THR A 167 14.91 3.43 32.27
N GLN A 168 16.15 3.28 32.67
CA GLN A 168 16.78 1.95 32.78
C GLN A 168 16.02 1.06 33.78
N THR A 169 15.51 1.64 34.88
CA THR A 169 14.69 0.93 35.87
C THR A 169 13.42 0.35 35.24
N LEU A 170 12.78 1.09 34.32
CA LEU A 170 11.60 0.60 33.62
C LEU A 170 11.95 -0.57 32.68
N ILE A 171 13.13 -0.54 32.07
CA ILE A 171 13.59 -1.62 31.19
C ILE A 171 13.93 -2.88 31.99
N ASP A 172 14.52 -2.72 33.17
CA ASP A 172 14.97 -3.83 34.03
C ASP A 172 13.80 -4.46 34.80
N ASP A 173 12.80 -3.67 35.21
CA ASP A 173 11.66 -4.12 36.05
C ASP A 173 10.45 -4.51 35.22
N ALA A 174 10.44 -4.27 33.91
CA ALA A 174 9.26 -4.55 33.08
C ALA A 174 9.05 -6.05 32.92
N ALA A 175 7.97 -6.56 33.55
CA ALA A 175 7.42 -7.89 33.29
C ALA A 175 6.78 -8.00 31.89
N VAL A 176 6.69 -6.89 31.16
CA VAL A 176 6.13 -6.75 29.81
C VAL A 176 7.28 -6.54 28.83
N ASP A 177 7.12 -7.08 27.64
CA ASP A 177 8.02 -6.80 26.52
C ASP A 177 7.91 -5.31 26.12
N LEU A 178 8.74 -4.48 26.80
CA LEU A 178 8.81 -3.04 26.59
C LEU A 178 9.16 -2.69 25.14
N GLU A 179 9.93 -3.57 24.49
CA GLU A 179 10.37 -3.42 23.11
C GLU A 179 9.16 -3.47 22.15
N SER A 180 8.30 -4.48 22.31
CA SER A 180 7.06 -4.59 21.53
C SER A 180 6.10 -3.44 21.82
N TRP A 181 6.04 -2.96 23.07
CA TRP A 181 5.19 -1.84 23.43
C TRP A 181 5.66 -0.53 22.78
N ILE A 182 6.95 -0.19 22.89
CA ILE A 182 7.52 1.01 22.26
C ILE A 182 7.37 0.94 20.75
N ALA A 183 7.63 -0.22 20.14
CA ALA A 183 7.45 -0.40 18.69
C ALA A 183 6.00 -0.11 18.28
N GLY A 184 5.02 -0.62 19.01
CA GLY A 184 3.60 -0.40 18.74
C GLY A 184 3.17 1.08 18.86
N GLU A 185 3.68 1.80 19.87
CA GLU A 185 3.41 3.23 20.04
C GLU A 185 4.03 4.05 18.92
N VAL A 186 5.30 3.76 18.56
CA VAL A 186 5.98 4.44 17.45
C VAL A 186 5.26 4.20 16.12
N GLU A 187 4.81 2.96 15.85
CA GLU A 187 4.02 2.62 14.67
C GLU A 187 2.75 3.44 14.56
N THR A 188 2.03 3.59 15.67
CA THR A 188 0.78 4.37 15.72
C THR A 188 1.03 5.84 15.41
N VAL A 189 2.02 6.45 16.07
CA VAL A 189 2.38 7.85 15.85
C VAL A 189 2.89 8.08 14.43
N PHE A 190 3.65 7.15 13.87
CA PHE A 190 4.13 7.25 12.49
C PHE A 190 2.97 7.16 11.49
N ALA A 191 2.01 6.27 11.72
CA ALA A 191 0.83 6.15 10.87
C ALA A 191 -0.03 7.43 10.87
N GLU A 192 -0.20 8.05 12.03
CA GLU A 192 -0.90 9.33 12.18
C GLU A 192 -0.17 10.45 11.44
N GLN A 193 1.15 10.58 11.64
CA GLN A 193 1.95 11.61 10.98
C GLN A 193 2.01 11.43 9.46
N GLU A 194 2.14 10.20 8.99
CA GLU A 194 2.08 9.89 7.56
C GLU A 194 0.70 10.18 6.98
N GLY A 195 -0.39 9.78 7.67
CA GLY A 195 -1.76 10.05 7.25
C GLY A 195 -1.99 11.53 7.03
N ALA A 196 -1.66 12.35 8.02
CA ALA A 196 -1.76 13.80 7.96
C ALA A 196 -0.90 14.39 6.82
N ALA A 197 0.34 13.89 6.65
CA ALA A 197 1.24 14.37 5.59
C ALA A 197 0.76 13.96 4.19
N PHE A 198 0.19 12.78 4.01
CA PHE A 198 -0.33 12.34 2.71
C PHE A 198 -1.58 13.11 2.27
N VAL A 199 -2.34 13.65 3.20
CA VAL A 199 -3.50 14.48 2.89
C VAL A 199 -3.08 15.94 2.68
N SER A 200 -2.36 16.57 3.63
CA SER A 200 -2.15 18.01 3.70
C SER A 200 -0.68 18.45 3.79
N GLY A 201 0.28 17.53 3.63
CA GLY A 201 1.71 17.86 3.71
C GLY A 201 2.14 18.85 2.62
N ASP A 202 3.02 19.78 2.96
CA ASP A 202 3.52 20.84 2.07
C ASP A 202 4.72 20.44 1.21
N GLY A 203 5.28 19.23 1.41
CA GLY A 203 6.47 18.76 0.69
C GLY A 203 7.79 19.34 1.18
N VAL A 204 7.79 20.08 2.29
CA VAL A 204 9.02 20.59 2.93
C VAL A 204 9.34 19.74 4.14
N ASN A 205 10.39 18.93 4.07
CA ASN A 205 10.80 17.96 5.08
C ASN A 205 9.72 16.93 5.48
N LYS A 206 8.64 16.83 4.72
CA LYS A 206 7.54 15.87 4.86
C LYS A 206 6.91 15.60 3.50
N PRO A 207 6.22 14.47 3.31
CA PRO A 207 5.56 14.14 2.05
C PRO A 207 4.61 15.24 1.56
N THR A 208 4.48 15.37 0.24
CA THR A 208 3.50 16.27 -0.36
C THR A 208 2.12 15.62 -0.34
N GLY A 209 1.17 16.25 0.31
CA GLY A 209 -0.21 15.81 0.38
C GLY A 209 -0.96 15.99 -0.95
N PHE A 210 -1.96 15.17 -1.22
CA PHE A 210 -2.72 15.31 -2.45
C PHE A 210 -3.63 16.55 -2.45
N LEU A 211 -4.07 17.05 -1.29
CA LEU A 211 -4.87 18.29 -1.19
C LEU A 211 -4.06 19.57 -1.34
N THR A 212 -2.73 19.50 -1.26
CA THR A 212 -1.85 20.68 -1.46
C THR A 212 -1.55 20.97 -2.92
N GLN A 213 -1.96 20.09 -3.82
CA GLN A 213 -1.82 20.30 -5.26
C GLN A 213 -2.72 21.44 -5.72
N THR A 214 -2.32 22.08 -6.83
CA THR A 214 -3.11 23.16 -7.42
C THR A 214 -4.50 22.66 -7.83
N LEU A 215 -5.54 23.25 -7.27
CA LEU A 215 -6.93 22.95 -7.60
C LEU A 215 -7.38 23.81 -8.79
N VAL A 216 -8.09 23.20 -9.73
CA VAL A 216 -8.66 23.89 -10.90
C VAL A 216 -10.07 23.38 -11.16
N ALA A 217 -10.93 24.21 -11.75
CA ALA A 217 -12.24 23.75 -12.18
C ALA A 217 -12.10 22.62 -13.23
N ASN A 218 -12.99 21.63 -13.17
CA ASN A 218 -12.93 20.44 -14.04
C ASN A 218 -12.84 20.77 -15.54
N GLY A 219 -13.49 21.84 -16.00
CA GLY A 219 -13.43 22.31 -17.41
C GLY A 219 -12.07 22.87 -17.83
N ALA A 220 -11.21 23.27 -16.89
CA ALA A 220 -9.87 23.80 -17.10
C ALA A 220 -8.77 22.86 -16.61
N TRP A 221 -9.07 21.55 -16.48
CA TRP A 221 -8.13 20.58 -15.99
C TRP A 221 -6.91 20.41 -16.90
N GLU A 222 -5.76 20.44 -16.30
CA GLU A 222 -4.46 20.17 -16.94
C GLU A 222 -3.71 19.11 -16.14
N TRP A 223 -2.76 18.46 -16.80
CA TRP A 223 -1.91 17.48 -16.13
C TRP A 223 -1.09 18.13 -14.98
N GLY A 224 -1.03 17.49 -13.83
CA GLY A 224 -0.37 18.02 -12.63
C GLY A 224 -1.26 18.87 -11.72
N LYS A 225 -2.54 19.00 -12.07
CA LYS A 225 -3.53 19.72 -11.26
C LYS A 225 -4.68 18.79 -10.89
N ILE A 226 -5.36 19.09 -9.79
CA ILE A 226 -6.54 18.34 -9.35
C ILE A 226 -7.79 19.12 -9.70
N GLY A 227 -8.75 18.47 -10.35
CA GLY A 227 -10.06 19.04 -10.62
C GLY A 227 -10.89 19.13 -9.36
N PHE A 228 -11.71 20.19 -9.22
CA PHE A 228 -12.67 20.31 -8.13
C PHE A 228 -14.09 20.58 -8.64
N THR A 229 -15.05 20.14 -7.84
CA THR A 229 -16.48 20.42 -8.02
C THR A 229 -16.97 21.25 -6.83
N VAL A 230 -17.63 22.36 -7.08
CA VAL A 230 -18.23 23.19 -6.04
C VAL A 230 -19.59 22.65 -5.61
N THR A 231 -19.90 22.75 -4.32
CA THR A 231 -21.22 22.35 -3.82
C THR A 231 -22.31 23.37 -4.13
N GLY A 232 -21.94 24.61 -4.44
CA GLY A 232 -22.90 25.71 -4.64
C GLY A 232 -23.45 26.33 -3.35
N ALA A 233 -23.16 25.73 -2.19
CA ALA A 233 -23.57 26.23 -0.88
C ALA A 233 -22.35 26.47 0.02
N ALA A 234 -22.35 27.55 0.79
CA ALA A 234 -21.25 27.87 1.70
C ALA A 234 -21.26 26.92 2.90
N SER A 235 -20.17 26.20 3.11
CA SER A 235 -19.99 25.26 4.23
C SER A 235 -21.06 24.15 4.35
N ALA A 236 -21.75 23.83 3.24
CA ALA A 236 -22.83 22.84 3.22
C ALA A 236 -22.96 22.18 1.86
N PHE A 237 -23.79 21.16 1.78
CA PHE A 237 -24.36 20.68 0.52
C PHE A 237 -25.62 21.51 0.16
N PRO A 238 -26.04 21.57 -1.11
CA PRO A 238 -27.30 22.18 -1.51
C PRO A 238 -28.46 21.59 -0.71
N GLU A 239 -29.51 22.40 -0.46
CA GLU A 239 -30.74 21.91 0.17
C GLU A 239 -31.53 21.04 -0.79
N ASP A 240 -31.55 21.44 -2.07
CA ASP A 240 -32.18 20.68 -3.15
C ASP A 240 -31.15 19.72 -3.77
N ASP A 241 -31.54 18.46 -3.89
CA ASP A 241 -30.77 17.37 -4.54
C ASP A 241 -29.27 17.30 -4.13
N PRO A 242 -28.95 17.20 -2.84
CA PRO A 242 -27.57 17.27 -2.33
C PRO A 242 -26.67 16.15 -2.89
N ALA A 243 -27.26 15.06 -3.40
CA ALA A 243 -26.53 13.94 -3.98
C ALA A 243 -25.94 14.24 -5.36
N ASP A 244 -26.50 15.20 -6.12
CA ASP A 244 -26.09 15.51 -7.48
C ASP A 244 -24.63 15.97 -7.55
N VAL A 245 -24.17 16.73 -6.56
CA VAL A 245 -22.77 17.15 -6.45
C VAL A 245 -21.83 15.95 -6.39
N LEU A 246 -22.23 14.88 -5.73
CA LEU A 246 -21.42 13.65 -5.64
C LEU A 246 -21.41 12.90 -6.97
N PHE A 247 -22.51 12.91 -7.71
CA PHE A 247 -22.54 12.36 -9.08
C PHE A 247 -21.65 13.19 -10.01
N ASP A 248 -21.71 14.52 -9.95
CA ASP A 248 -20.82 15.39 -10.72
C ASP A 248 -19.35 15.09 -10.44
N LEU A 249 -18.99 14.89 -9.18
CA LEU A 249 -17.65 14.50 -8.78
C LEU A 249 -17.23 13.15 -9.37
N ILE A 250 -18.11 12.14 -9.37
CA ILE A 250 -17.87 10.82 -9.97
C ILE A 250 -17.67 10.94 -11.47
N TYR A 251 -18.54 11.67 -12.15
CA TYR A 251 -18.52 11.77 -13.61
C TYR A 251 -17.50 12.75 -14.16
N ALA A 252 -16.90 13.59 -13.33
CA ALA A 252 -15.71 14.35 -13.68
C ALA A 252 -14.52 13.43 -14.04
N LEU A 253 -14.48 12.21 -13.51
CA LEU A 253 -13.45 11.23 -13.82
C LEU A 253 -13.78 10.45 -15.11
N LYS A 254 -12.79 10.28 -15.98
CA LYS A 254 -12.91 9.43 -17.17
C LYS A 254 -13.14 7.97 -16.78
N ALA A 255 -13.91 7.22 -17.59
CA ALA A 255 -14.32 5.85 -17.30
C ALA A 255 -13.17 4.90 -16.92
N GLY A 256 -12.02 5.00 -17.59
CA GLY A 256 -10.86 4.15 -17.31
C GLY A 256 -10.22 4.32 -15.92
N PHE A 257 -10.47 5.45 -15.24
CA PHE A 257 -10.03 5.71 -13.87
C PHE A 257 -11.16 5.53 -12.87
N ARG A 258 -12.40 5.74 -13.29
CA ARG A 258 -13.60 5.64 -12.45
C ARG A 258 -13.86 4.21 -11.96
N GLN A 259 -13.48 3.17 -12.75
CA GLN A 259 -13.68 1.77 -12.37
C GLN A 259 -13.00 1.40 -11.04
N ASN A 260 -11.83 1.99 -10.75
CA ASN A 260 -11.09 1.80 -9.50
C ASN A 260 -11.24 2.99 -8.56
N GLY A 261 -12.18 3.89 -8.86
CA GLY A 261 -12.46 5.07 -8.07
C GLY A 261 -12.97 4.72 -6.68
N ARG A 262 -12.58 5.51 -5.69
CA ARG A 262 -13.10 5.43 -4.33
C ARG A 262 -13.22 6.81 -3.72
N PHE A 263 -14.12 6.93 -2.78
CA PHE A 263 -14.27 8.12 -1.97
C PHE A 263 -13.33 8.09 -0.78
N VAL A 264 -12.77 9.25 -0.44
CA VAL A 264 -11.99 9.49 0.77
C VAL A 264 -12.61 10.67 1.49
N MET A 265 -12.97 10.50 2.74
CA MET A 265 -13.56 11.54 3.59
C MET A 265 -13.39 11.17 5.06
N ASN A 266 -13.53 12.15 5.96
CA ASN A 266 -13.53 11.87 7.38
C ASN A 266 -14.92 11.39 7.87
N ARG A 267 -14.99 10.84 9.10
CA ARG A 267 -16.23 10.30 9.69
C ARG A 267 -17.34 11.33 9.81
N LYS A 268 -17.00 12.60 10.08
CA LYS A 268 -18.02 13.68 10.23
C LYS A 268 -18.68 13.97 8.89
N THR A 269 -17.90 14.11 7.82
CA THR A 269 -18.38 14.26 6.45
C THR A 269 -19.19 13.04 6.02
N GLN A 270 -18.71 11.84 6.34
CA GLN A 270 -19.42 10.60 6.06
C GLN A 270 -20.77 10.55 6.76
N ALA A 271 -20.84 11.01 8.01
CA ALA A 271 -22.11 11.10 8.75
C ALA A 271 -23.11 12.08 8.10
N VAL A 272 -22.63 13.20 7.52
CA VAL A 272 -23.47 14.13 6.78
C VAL A 272 -23.99 13.49 5.50
N VAL A 273 -23.12 12.87 4.71
CA VAL A 273 -23.50 12.19 3.46
C VAL A 273 -24.48 11.04 3.71
N ARG A 274 -24.32 10.29 4.80
CA ARG A 274 -25.28 9.23 5.18
C ARG A 274 -26.67 9.72 5.54
N LYS A 275 -26.79 10.96 6.01
CA LYS A 275 -28.08 11.57 6.35
C LYS A 275 -28.79 12.21 5.16
N MET A 276 -28.16 12.25 3.99
CA MET A 276 -28.80 12.76 2.78
C MET A 276 -30.02 11.92 2.41
N LYS A 277 -31.10 12.60 2.06
CA LYS A 277 -32.38 12.00 1.67
C LYS A 277 -32.71 12.43 0.26
N ASP A 278 -33.43 11.58 -0.43
CA ASP A 278 -34.04 11.89 -1.71
C ASP A 278 -35.37 12.67 -1.53
N ALA A 279 -35.98 13.07 -2.63
CA ALA A 279 -37.28 13.77 -2.64
C ALA A 279 -38.43 12.96 -1.99
N SER A 280 -38.28 11.65 -1.85
CA SER A 280 -39.23 10.77 -1.17
C SER A 280 -38.99 10.68 0.35
N GLY A 281 -37.89 11.24 0.86
CA GLY A 281 -37.46 11.16 2.24
C GLY A 281 -36.66 9.89 2.59
N ALA A 282 -36.36 9.04 1.59
CA ALA A 282 -35.51 7.87 1.78
C ALA A 282 -34.02 8.25 1.80
N TYR A 283 -33.21 7.53 2.58
CA TYR A 283 -31.78 7.77 2.61
C TYR A 283 -31.12 7.36 1.29
N VAL A 284 -30.37 8.26 0.68
CA VAL A 284 -29.64 8.04 -0.57
C VAL A 284 -28.57 6.96 -0.38
N TRP A 285 -27.95 6.92 0.76
CA TRP A 285 -26.95 5.90 1.10
C TRP A 285 -27.51 4.89 2.11
N SER A 286 -28.03 3.80 1.61
CA SER A 286 -28.47 2.68 2.45
C SER A 286 -27.30 1.68 2.64
N PRO A 287 -27.15 1.08 3.85
CA PRO A 287 -26.20 -0.01 4.04
C PRO A 287 -26.62 -1.21 3.16
N PRO A 288 -25.64 -2.04 2.71
CA PRO A 288 -25.97 -3.22 1.91
C PRO A 288 -26.91 -4.15 2.70
N ALA A 289 -27.92 -4.67 2.03
CA ALA A 289 -28.92 -5.57 2.62
C ALA A 289 -28.32 -6.91 3.07
N GLN A 290 -27.10 -7.25 2.64
CA GLN A 290 -26.40 -8.49 3.03
C GLN A 290 -25.31 -8.18 4.03
N ALA A 291 -25.24 -8.99 5.11
CA ALA A 291 -24.17 -8.93 6.08
C ALA A 291 -22.82 -9.24 5.41
N GLY A 292 -21.83 -8.36 5.58
CA GLY A 292 -20.49 -8.50 4.99
C GLY A 292 -20.27 -7.76 3.66
N GLY A 293 -21.32 -7.14 3.08
CA GLY A 293 -21.14 -6.24 1.94
C GLY A 293 -20.41 -4.96 2.33
N THR A 294 -19.43 -4.54 1.55
CA THR A 294 -18.77 -3.23 1.72
C THR A 294 -19.79 -2.12 1.50
N ALA A 295 -19.93 -1.22 2.48
CA ALA A 295 -20.78 -0.05 2.36
C ALA A 295 -20.23 0.88 1.27
N GLY A 296 -20.69 0.72 0.03
CA GLY A 296 -20.34 1.60 -1.09
C GLY A 296 -21.29 2.78 -1.18
N LEU A 297 -20.76 3.97 -1.42
CA LEU A 297 -21.52 5.14 -1.82
C LEU A 297 -21.65 5.13 -3.34
N PHE A 298 -22.86 5.03 -3.88
CA PHE A 298 -23.13 4.91 -5.33
C PHE A 298 -22.28 3.81 -6.01
N THR A 299 -22.18 2.64 -5.37
CA THR A 299 -21.39 1.47 -5.82
C THR A 299 -19.88 1.58 -5.65
N PHE A 300 -19.35 2.75 -5.27
CA PHE A 300 -17.92 2.95 -5.03
C PHE A 300 -17.56 2.77 -3.56
N PRO A 301 -16.40 2.17 -3.25
CA PRO A 301 -15.94 2.02 -1.88
C PRO A 301 -15.62 3.37 -1.25
N VAL A 302 -15.89 3.49 0.05
CA VAL A 302 -15.54 4.65 0.86
C VAL A 302 -14.39 4.28 1.78
N THR A 303 -13.37 5.11 1.81
CA THR A 303 -12.24 5.02 2.74
C THR A 303 -12.36 6.16 3.73
N GLU A 304 -12.44 5.82 5.01
CA GLU A 304 -12.46 6.79 6.09
C GLU A 304 -11.03 7.22 6.40
N ALA A 305 -10.76 8.53 6.34
CA ALA A 305 -9.49 9.14 6.66
C ALA A 305 -9.76 10.36 7.54
N GLU A 306 -9.39 10.28 8.81
CA GLU A 306 -9.65 11.35 9.79
C GLU A 306 -8.88 12.64 9.48
N ASP A 307 -7.75 12.51 8.75
CA ASP A 307 -6.93 13.65 8.32
C ASP A 307 -7.58 14.52 7.25
N MET A 308 -8.70 14.07 6.66
CA MET A 308 -9.45 14.87 5.70
C MET A 308 -10.12 16.07 6.41
N PRO A 309 -10.14 17.26 5.77
CA PRO A 309 -10.75 18.43 6.37
C PRO A 309 -12.25 18.24 6.61
N ASP A 310 -12.77 18.93 7.61
CA ASP A 310 -14.22 19.04 7.87
C ASP A 310 -14.89 19.86 6.77
N ILE A 311 -16.22 19.69 6.63
CA ILE A 311 -17.04 20.53 5.75
C ILE A 311 -16.96 21.97 6.24
N GLY A 312 -16.52 22.88 5.38
CA GLY A 312 -16.33 24.30 5.68
C GLY A 312 -16.19 25.13 4.42
N ALA A 313 -16.22 26.45 4.56
CA ALA A 313 -16.03 27.35 3.43
C ALA A 313 -14.63 27.20 2.84
N GLY A 314 -14.54 26.92 1.55
CA GLY A 314 -13.27 26.77 0.85
C GLY A 314 -12.48 25.49 1.19
N THR A 315 -13.06 24.54 1.92
CA THR A 315 -12.44 23.25 2.21
C THR A 315 -12.79 22.19 1.16
N THR A 316 -11.99 21.13 1.11
CA THR A 316 -12.16 19.98 0.21
C THR A 316 -12.38 18.70 1.03
N PRO A 317 -13.57 18.53 1.65
CA PRO A 317 -13.82 17.45 2.62
C PRO A 317 -13.97 16.07 1.98
N ILE A 318 -14.19 16.00 0.67
CA ILE A 318 -14.39 14.75 -0.07
C ILE A 318 -13.43 14.72 -1.26
N ALA A 319 -12.71 13.63 -1.40
CA ALA A 319 -11.94 13.34 -2.60
C ALA A 319 -12.46 12.06 -3.26
N PHE A 320 -12.50 12.03 -4.59
CA PHE A 320 -12.86 10.85 -5.38
C PHE A 320 -11.85 10.62 -6.48
N GLY A 321 -11.33 9.41 -6.58
CA GLY A 321 -10.37 9.07 -7.62
C GLY A 321 -9.79 7.68 -7.52
N ASP A 322 -8.98 7.31 -8.52
CA ASP A 322 -8.13 6.12 -8.48
C ASP A 322 -6.80 6.48 -7.79
N PHE A 323 -6.78 6.37 -6.47
CA PHE A 323 -5.61 6.70 -5.64
C PHE A 323 -4.40 5.85 -5.97
N ARG A 324 -4.58 4.60 -6.39
CA ARG A 324 -3.48 3.71 -6.75
C ARG A 324 -2.67 4.22 -7.95
N ARG A 325 -3.34 4.93 -8.87
CA ARG A 325 -2.69 5.57 -10.03
C ARG A 325 -2.32 7.01 -9.80
N GLY A 326 -3.15 7.72 -9.03
CA GLY A 326 -3.03 9.16 -8.81
C GLY A 326 -2.04 9.56 -7.73
N TYR A 327 -1.81 8.71 -6.74
CA TYR A 327 -0.92 9.00 -5.61
C TYR A 327 0.10 7.88 -5.40
N LEU A 328 1.38 8.23 -5.40
CA LEU A 328 2.49 7.29 -5.24
C LEU A 328 3.25 7.60 -3.95
N VAL A 329 3.25 6.63 -3.05
CA VAL A 329 4.10 6.62 -1.86
C VAL A 329 5.41 5.91 -2.20
N VAL A 330 6.53 6.58 -1.97
CA VAL A 330 7.87 6.04 -2.23
C VAL A 330 8.56 5.83 -0.89
N ASP A 331 8.73 4.56 -0.52
CA ASP A 331 9.41 4.16 0.71
C ASP A 331 10.89 3.88 0.41
N ARG A 332 11.78 4.51 1.15
CA ARG A 332 13.18 4.13 1.16
C ARG A 332 13.35 2.96 2.13
N LEU A 333 13.98 1.89 1.67
CA LEU A 333 14.31 0.74 2.50
C LEU A 333 15.27 1.15 3.63
N GLY A 334 15.00 0.65 4.83
CA GLY A 334 15.88 0.73 5.98
C GLY A 334 15.32 1.52 7.17
N LEU A 335 14.55 0.83 8.04
CA LEU A 335 14.29 1.32 9.40
C LEU A 335 15.59 1.26 10.20
N ARG A 336 16.00 2.38 10.81
CA ARG A 336 17.19 2.46 11.66
C ARG A 336 16.78 2.74 13.10
N ILE A 337 17.38 2.04 14.04
CA ILE A 337 17.18 2.25 15.47
C ILE A 337 18.53 2.55 16.10
N LEU A 338 18.60 3.67 16.81
CA LEU A 338 19.74 4.08 17.60
C LEU A 338 19.36 4.07 19.08
N ARG A 339 20.10 3.33 19.88
CA ARG A 339 20.03 3.41 21.34
C ARG A 339 21.05 4.43 21.83
N ASP A 340 20.57 5.48 22.50
CA ASP A 340 21.43 6.49 23.11
C ASP A 340 21.25 6.48 24.64
N PRO A 341 22.18 5.85 25.37
CA PRO A 341 22.15 5.79 26.83
C PRO A 341 22.76 7.04 27.50
N TYR A 342 23.32 7.98 26.74
CA TYR A 342 24.13 9.07 27.25
C TYR A 342 23.49 10.44 27.16
N SER A 343 22.50 10.64 26.30
CA SER A 343 21.80 11.91 26.22
C SER A 343 20.93 12.12 27.45
N ALA A 344 21.42 12.92 28.36
CA ALA A 344 20.63 13.42 29.48
C ALA A 344 19.56 14.39 28.93
N LYS A 345 18.31 14.14 29.30
CA LYS A 345 17.21 15.10 29.10
C LYS A 345 17.04 15.95 30.34
#